data_4f7f47678ce38bc4134c91c96eda5811
#
_entry.id   4f7f47678ce38bc4134c91c96eda5811
#
_cell.length_a   1.000
_cell.length_b   1.000
_cell.length_c   1.000
_cell.angle_alpha   90.00
_cell.angle_beta   90.00
_cell.angle_gamma   90.00
#
_symmetry.space_group_name_H-M   'P 1'
#
loop_
_entity.id
_entity.type
_entity.pdbx_description
1 polymer ?
#
loop_
_entity_poly.entity_id
_entity_poly.type
_entity_poly.pdbx_seq_one_letter_code
_entity_poly.pdbx_strand_id
1 'polypeptide(L)'
;MSDFIRQNAIDSSFALNESWVILSEIEQSIKRKVEAFGTPLGEWDIKISRGLLTGCNEAYIINMDIREKILSACKDEIERKRTDEIIRPILRGRDIKKGQYEWAGLYIISTHNGYSDGSGHYIERIDINRYPALKDWFDNGSWNQKPEKGTNIERLTTRTDRGDTPYNLRDCAYMDDFNKQKILYSEIVRSPQFYLDDEGFIPEATAFILSGEHLPELVEYLNSSIIAWIFKTFYAGGGLGESGFRYKKKFLINLPVPRIFDQKINDSAIASFYHFDDDEINFISSSLKSSSE
;
A
#
# COMPACT_ATOMS: atom_id res chain seq x y z
N MET A 1 -13.18 44.46 19.43
CA MET A 1 -13.16 43.61 18.22
C MET A 1 -11.96 43.89 17.34
N SER A 2 -11.55 45.14 17.11
CA SER A 2 -10.38 45.45 16.24
C SER A 2 -9.04 44.98 16.78
N ASP A 3 -8.78 45.04 18.09
CA ASP A 3 -7.49 44.61 18.66
C ASP A 3 -7.34 43.09 18.73
N PHE A 4 -8.43 42.36 18.99
CA PHE A 4 -8.47 40.91 18.91
C PHE A 4 -8.21 40.43 17.48
N ILE A 5 -8.80 41.06 16.47
CA ILE A 5 -8.57 40.74 15.07
C ILE A 5 -7.13 41.05 14.67
N ARG A 6 -6.56 42.18 15.09
CA ARG A 6 -5.15 42.51 14.78
C ARG A 6 -4.14 41.57 15.42
N GLN A 7 -4.43 41.07 16.62
CA GLN A 7 -3.54 40.13 17.34
C GLN A 7 -3.67 38.71 16.87
N ASN A 8 -4.78 38.33 16.20
CA ASN A 8 -5.05 36.95 15.78
C ASN A 8 -5.28 36.82 14.26
N ALA A 9 -5.09 37.92 13.51
CA ALA A 9 -5.19 37.87 12.05
C ALA A 9 -3.94 37.17 11.46
N ILE A 10 -4.17 36.17 10.63
CA ILE A 10 -3.14 35.50 9.89
C ILE A 10 -3.27 35.91 8.42
N ASP A 11 -2.25 36.55 7.87
CA ASP A 11 -2.17 36.82 6.44
C ASP A 11 -1.87 35.53 5.66
N SER A 12 -2.83 35.09 4.90
CA SER A 12 -2.69 33.85 4.08
C SER A 12 -2.80 34.21 2.60
N SER A 13 -1.79 33.88 1.82
CA SER A 13 -1.82 33.94 0.36
C SER A 13 -2.00 32.54 -0.21
N PHE A 14 -2.98 32.35 -1.09
CA PHE A 14 -3.27 31.06 -1.72
C PHE A 14 -3.02 31.16 -3.22
N ALA A 15 -2.29 30.19 -3.78
CA ALA A 15 -2.24 30.01 -5.22
C ALA A 15 -3.52 29.30 -5.73
N LEU A 16 -3.85 29.50 -7.00
CA LEU A 16 -5.11 29.03 -7.60
C LEU A 16 -5.34 27.50 -7.52
N ASN A 17 -4.31 26.71 -7.22
CA ASN A 17 -4.36 25.24 -7.15
C ASN A 17 -3.95 24.69 -5.76
N GLU A 18 -3.80 25.52 -4.75
CA GLU A 18 -3.44 25.07 -3.41
C GLU A 18 -4.67 24.73 -2.56
N SER A 19 -4.48 23.78 -1.64
CA SER A 19 -5.47 23.48 -0.61
C SER A 19 -5.58 24.66 0.36
N TRP A 20 -6.78 25.14 0.59
CA TRP A 20 -7.03 26.27 1.52
C TRP A 20 -6.91 25.76 2.96
N VAL A 21 -5.69 25.72 3.48
CA VAL A 21 -5.41 25.38 4.87
C VAL A 21 -4.90 26.64 5.56
N ILE A 22 -5.58 27.06 6.62
CA ILE A 22 -5.12 28.17 7.46
C ILE A 22 -4.02 27.60 8.35
N LEU A 23 -2.77 28.00 8.10
CA LEU A 23 -1.59 27.58 8.84
C LEU A 23 -1.13 28.70 9.76
N SER A 24 -0.71 28.37 10.98
CA SER A 24 0.00 29.28 11.87
C SER A 24 1.34 29.69 11.27
N GLU A 25 1.97 30.75 11.78
CA GLU A 25 3.28 31.22 11.29
C GLU A 25 4.36 30.12 11.37
N ILE A 26 4.34 29.33 12.46
CA ILE A 26 5.29 28.22 12.62
C ILE A 26 5.05 27.09 11.62
N GLU A 27 3.78 26.74 11.36
CA GLU A 27 3.44 25.75 10.34
C GLU A 27 3.82 26.21 8.94
N GLN A 28 3.65 27.50 8.62
CA GLN A 28 4.10 28.09 7.36
C GLN A 28 5.63 28.04 7.23
N SER A 29 6.36 28.30 8.32
CA SER A 29 7.82 28.19 8.35
C SER A 29 8.27 26.75 8.07
N ILE A 30 7.69 25.78 8.78
CA ILE A 30 7.97 24.35 8.58
C ILE A 30 7.68 23.94 7.14
N LYS A 31 6.49 24.28 6.61
CA LYS A 31 6.09 23.94 5.23
C LYS A 31 7.09 24.47 4.21
N ARG A 32 7.50 25.74 4.32
CA ARG A 32 8.50 26.36 3.44
C ARG A 32 9.84 25.61 3.46
N LYS A 33 10.33 25.21 4.64
CA LYS A 33 11.58 24.45 4.77
C LYS A 33 11.44 23.05 4.15
N VAL A 34 10.32 22.36 4.39
CA VAL A 34 10.02 21.05 3.81
C VAL A 34 10.02 21.11 2.28
N GLU A 35 9.36 22.09 1.70
CA GLU A 35 9.27 22.28 0.24
C GLU A 35 10.58 22.77 -0.38
N ALA A 36 11.41 23.52 0.37
CA ALA A 36 12.70 24.01 -0.12
C ALA A 36 13.79 22.94 -0.16
N PHE A 37 13.80 22.00 0.78
CA PHE A 37 14.86 21.00 0.93
C PHE A 37 14.43 19.59 0.54
N GLY A 38 13.15 19.22 0.70
CA GLY A 38 12.66 17.90 0.34
C GLY A 38 12.43 17.76 -1.17
N THR A 39 12.46 16.52 -1.65
CA THR A 39 12.10 16.16 -3.02
C THR A 39 10.74 15.45 -3.02
N PRO A 40 9.73 15.93 -3.76
CA PRO A 40 8.45 15.25 -3.88
C PRO A 40 8.61 13.80 -4.30
N LEU A 41 7.86 12.88 -3.68
CA LEU A 41 7.92 11.44 -4.01
C LEU A 41 7.61 11.15 -5.48
N GLY A 42 6.84 11.99 -6.15
CA GLY A 42 6.57 11.88 -7.58
C GLY A 42 7.80 12.09 -8.46
N GLU A 43 8.88 12.69 -7.93
CA GLU A 43 10.16 12.91 -8.61
C GLU A 43 11.22 11.86 -8.27
N TRP A 44 10.87 10.90 -7.40
CA TRP A 44 11.70 9.72 -7.13
C TRP A 44 11.44 8.66 -8.20
N ASP A 45 12.41 7.79 -8.46
CA ASP A 45 12.19 6.63 -9.33
C ASP A 45 11.40 5.55 -8.59
N ILE A 46 10.16 5.88 -8.28
CA ILE A 46 9.20 4.99 -7.62
C ILE A 46 7.86 4.99 -8.34
N LYS A 47 7.15 3.88 -8.24
CA LYS A 47 5.77 3.72 -8.69
C LYS A 47 4.90 3.38 -7.51
N ILE A 48 3.69 3.96 -7.47
CA ILE A 48 2.68 3.64 -6.46
C ILE A 48 1.54 2.93 -7.15
N SER A 49 1.28 1.70 -6.74
CA SER A 49 0.23 0.85 -7.32
C SER A 49 -0.65 0.25 -6.23
N ARG A 50 -1.86 -0.14 -6.59
CA ARG A 50 -2.80 -0.81 -5.69
C ARG A 50 -2.50 -2.31 -5.65
N GLY A 51 -2.84 -2.96 -4.55
CA GLY A 51 -2.82 -4.41 -4.44
C GLY A 51 -3.77 -5.12 -5.41
N LEU A 52 -3.63 -6.42 -5.49
CA LEU A 52 -4.33 -7.26 -6.47
C LEU A 52 -5.84 -7.30 -6.21
N LEU A 53 -6.60 -7.03 -7.26
CA LEU A 53 -8.05 -7.13 -7.27
C LEU A 53 -8.46 -8.49 -7.86
N THR A 54 -9.22 -9.27 -7.11
CA THR A 54 -9.71 -10.58 -7.56
C THR A 54 -11.08 -10.52 -8.21
N GLY A 55 -11.86 -9.50 -7.91
CA GLY A 55 -13.28 -9.43 -8.26
C GLY A 55 -14.15 -10.52 -7.59
N CYS A 56 -13.54 -11.41 -6.78
CA CYS A 56 -14.18 -12.61 -6.22
C CYS A 56 -13.31 -13.20 -5.09
N ASN A 57 -13.11 -12.43 -4.01
CA ASN A 57 -12.19 -12.79 -2.94
C ASN A 57 -12.44 -14.20 -2.39
N GLU A 58 -13.70 -14.61 -2.26
CA GLU A 58 -14.11 -15.88 -1.65
C GLU A 58 -13.64 -17.11 -2.44
N ALA A 59 -13.40 -16.98 -3.75
CA ALA A 59 -12.87 -18.07 -4.57
C ALA A 59 -11.34 -18.03 -4.67
N TYR A 60 -10.74 -16.84 -4.59
CA TYR A 60 -9.30 -16.64 -4.81
C TYR A 60 -8.48 -16.55 -3.54
N ILE A 61 -9.06 -16.07 -2.43
CA ILE A 61 -8.37 -15.94 -1.15
C ILE A 61 -8.74 -17.13 -0.27
N ILE A 62 -7.77 -17.98 0.00
CA ILE A 62 -7.93 -19.26 0.70
C ILE A 62 -7.06 -19.29 1.96
N ASN A 63 -7.48 -20.10 2.93
CA ASN A 63 -6.68 -20.40 4.11
C ASN A 63 -5.78 -21.63 3.89
N MET A 64 -4.97 -21.96 4.88
CA MET A 64 -4.08 -23.11 4.86
C MET A 64 -4.82 -24.42 4.60
N ASP A 65 -5.97 -24.65 5.21
CA ASP A 65 -6.73 -25.90 5.08
C ASP A 65 -7.18 -26.13 3.64
N ILE A 66 -7.65 -25.09 2.97
CA ILE A 66 -8.06 -25.19 1.55
C ILE A 66 -6.84 -25.38 0.65
N ARG A 67 -5.75 -24.65 0.93
CA ARG A 67 -4.49 -24.81 0.21
C ARG A 67 -4.02 -26.27 0.26
N GLU A 68 -3.96 -26.87 1.45
CA GLU A 68 -3.53 -28.26 1.61
C GLU A 68 -4.52 -29.25 0.94
N LYS A 69 -5.82 -28.99 0.96
CA LYS A 69 -6.79 -29.80 0.21
C LYS A 69 -6.53 -29.77 -1.29
N ILE A 70 -6.31 -28.57 -1.86
CA ILE A 70 -5.99 -28.43 -3.30
C ILE A 70 -4.68 -29.16 -3.63
N LEU A 71 -3.63 -28.94 -2.84
CA LEU A 71 -2.31 -29.55 -3.08
C LEU A 71 -2.34 -31.07 -2.93
N SER A 72 -3.15 -31.61 -2.01
CA SER A 72 -3.32 -33.05 -1.82
C SER A 72 -4.16 -33.71 -2.91
N ALA A 73 -4.98 -32.93 -3.62
CA ALA A 73 -5.77 -33.41 -4.77
C ALA A 73 -4.98 -33.43 -6.09
N CYS A 74 -3.76 -32.88 -6.12
CA CYS A 74 -2.90 -32.95 -7.30
C CYS A 74 -2.53 -34.41 -7.63
N LYS A 75 -2.58 -34.76 -8.91
CA LYS A 75 -2.36 -36.14 -9.41
C LYS A 75 -0.94 -36.62 -9.23
N ASP A 76 0.02 -35.73 -9.25
CA ASP A 76 1.46 -36.01 -9.16
C ASP A 76 2.24 -34.82 -8.58
N GLU A 77 3.50 -35.02 -8.23
CA GLU A 77 4.36 -34.02 -7.65
C GLU A 77 4.65 -32.85 -8.61
N ILE A 78 4.59 -33.06 -9.90
CA ILE A 78 4.79 -31.99 -10.91
C ILE A 78 3.61 -31.02 -10.89
N GLU A 79 2.39 -31.55 -10.84
CA GLU A 79 1.20 -30.72 -10.69
C GLU A 79 1.20 -30.01 -9.34
N ARG A 80 1.53 -30.73 -8.26
CA ARG A 80 1.60 -30.18 -6.90
C ARG A 80 2.55 -28.98 -6.82
N LYS A 81 3.78 -29.14 -7.30
CA LYS A 81 4.78 -28.07 -7.31
C LYS A 81 4.31 -26.85 -8.09
N ARG A 82 3.83 -27.08 -9.32
CA ARG A 82 3.31 -26.00 -10.17
C ARG A 82 2.11 -25.28 -9.56
N THR A 83 1.22 -26.02 -8.91
CA THR A 83 0.04 -25.45 -8.23
C THR A 83 0.45 -24.65 -7.02
N ASP A 84 1.43 -25.11 -6.26
CA ASP A 84 1.96 -24.40 -5.10
C ASP A 84 2.62 -23.07 -5.48
N GLU A 85 3.32 -23.02 -6.61
CA GLU A 85 3.97 -21.80 -7.13
C GLU A 85 2.99 -20.65 -7.40
N ILE A 86 1.75 -20.93 -7.76
CA ILE A 86 0.72 -19.92 -8.01
C ILE A 86 -0.22 -19.67 -6.84
N ILE A 87 -0.10 -20.43 -5.75
CA ILE A 87 -0.78 -20.16 -4.48
C ILE A 87 0.19 -19.40 -3.58
N ARG A 88 0.05 -18.07 -3.55
CA ARG A 88 1.02 -17.15 -2.93
C ARG A 88 0.48 -16.56 -1.62
N PRO A 89 1.33 -16.34 -0.61
CA PRO A 89 0.90 -15.65 0.61
C PRO A 89 0.45 -14.23 0.28
N ILE A 90 -0.60 -13.75 0.98
CA ILE A 90 -1.21 -12.44 0.76
C ILE A 90 -1.19 -11.60 2.02
N LEU A 91 -0.97 -10.29 1.89
CA LEU A 91 -1.18 -9.30 2.95
C LEU A 91 -2.30 -8.34 2.58
N ARG A 92 -3.22 -8.13 3.52
CA ARG A 92 -4.25 -7.09 3.45
C ARG A 92 -3.76 -5.82 4.12
N GLY A 93 -4.36 -4.69 3.84
CA GLY A 93 -3.96 -3.43 4.48
C GLY A 93 -3.89 -3.51 6.01
N ARG A 94 -4.84 -4.22 6.66
CA ARG A 94 -4.88 -4.40 8.13
C ARG A 94 -3.78 -5.29 8.71
N ASP A 95 -3.14 -6.11 7.86
CA ASP A 95 -2.07 -7.02 8.25
C ASP A 95 -0.71 -6.30 8.28
N ILE A 96 -0.63 -5.10 7.68
CA ILE A 96 0.59 -4.29 7.59
C ILE A 96 0.71 -3.43 8.84
N LYS A 97 1.90 -3.42 9.45
CA LYS A 97 2.27 -2.63 10.62
C LYS A 97 3.53 -1.82 10.33
N LYS A 98 3.89 -0.92 11.21
CA LYS A 98 5.14 -0.15 11.12
C LYS A 98 6.35 -1.09 11.16
N GLY A 99 7.07 -1.20 10.03
CA GLY A 99 8.27 -2.02 9.91
C GLY A 99 8.07 -3.53 10.03
N GLN A 100 6.83 -4.03 10.08
CA GLN A 100 6.51 -5.45 10.24
C GLN A 100 5.11 -5.78 9.69
N TYR A 101 4.72 -7.05 9.78
CA TYR A 101 3.38 -7.51 9.41
C TYR A 101 2.82 -8.52 10.41
N GLU A 102 1.51 -8.70 10.41
CA GLU A 102 0.79 -9.74 11.14
C GLU A 102 0.02 -10.60 10.14
N TRP A 103 0.69 -11.64 9.61
CA TRP A 103 0.10 -12.48 8.59
C TRP A 103 -1.07 -13.32 9.12
N ALA A 104 -2.19 -13.26 8.44
CA ALA A 104 -3.40 -13.98 8.83
C ALA A 104 -3.49 -15.43 8.32
N GLY A 105 -2.41 -15.99 7.78
CA GLY A 105 -2.40 -17.36 7.23
C GLY A 105 -3.21 -17.50 5.95
N LEU A 106 -3.35 -16.41 5.16
CA LEU A 106 -4.12 -16.40 3.94
C LEU A 106 -3.22 -16.43 2.71
N TYR A 107 -3.72 -17.09 1.66
CA TYR A 107 -3.08 -17.23 0.36
C TYR A 107 -4.01 -16.72 -0.74
N ILE A 108 -3.42 -16.28 -1.84
CA ILE A 108 -4.13 -15.95 -3.06
C ILE A 108 -3.77 -16.95 -4.16
N ILE A 109 -4.79 -17.38 -4.90
CA ILE A 109 -4.61 -18.15 -6.12
C ILE A 109 -4.32 -17.16 -7.26
N SER A 110 -3.05 -17.05 -7.67
CA SER A 110 -2.56 -16.04 -8.60
C SER A 110 -2.65 -16.52 -10.05
N THR A 111 -3.86 -16.79 -10.54
CA THR A 111 -4.12 -17.12 -11.94
C THR A 111 -4.15 -15.86 -12.79
N HIS A 112 -3.00 -15.23 -13.03
CA HIS A 112 -2.88 -13.99 -13.80
C HIS A 112 -3.32 -14.16 -15.26
N ASN A 113 -3.71 -13.05 -15.91
CA ASN A 113 -4.17 -13.00 -17.30
C ASN A 113 -3.04 -12.71 -18.31
N GLY A 114 -1.80 -12.93 -17.93
CA GLY A 114 -0.61 -12.51 -18.66
C GLY A 114 -0.15 -11.12 -18.24
N TYR A 115 1.14 -10.86 -18.43
CA TYR A 115 1.76 -9.55 -18.16
C TYR A 115 3.15 -9.48 -18.78
N SER A 116 3.67 -8.28 -19.00
CA SER A 116 5.07 -8.10 -19.36
C SER A 116 5.90 -7.90 -18.10
N ASP A 117 7.02 -8.61 -18.01
CA ASP A 117 7.99 -8.40 -16.94
C ASP A 117 8.85 -7.13 -17.17
N GLY A 118 9.72 -6.81 -16.21
CA GLY A 118 10.58 -5.62 -16.27
C GLY A 118 11.59 -5.64 -17.43
N SER A 119 11.84 -6.79 -18.08
CA SER A 119 12.70 -6.94 -19.25
C SER A 119 11.95 -6.78 -20.59
N GLY A 120 10.61 -6.67 -20.52
CA GLY A 120 9.73 -6.64 -21.69
C GLY A 120 9.37 -8.02 -22.22
N HIS A 121 9.76 -9.13 -21.54
CA HIS A 121 9.31 -10.47 -21.88
C HIS A 121 7.84 -10.63 -21.46
N TYR A 122 7.00 -11.16 -22.37
CA TYR A 122 5.61 -11.44 -22.08
C TYR A 122 5.45 -12.79 -21.39
N ILE A 123 4.87 -12.77 -20.21
CA ILE A 123 4.49 -13.95 -19.43
C ILE A 123 3.06 -14.30 -19.82
N GLU A 124 2.89 -15.49 -20.41
CA GLU A 124 1.58 -15.96 -20.84
C GLU A 124 0.61 -16.12 -19.67
N ARG A 125 -0.67 -15.91 -19.94
CA ARG A 125 -1.72 -16.14 -18.94
C ARG A 125 -1.70 -17.57 -18.43
N ILE A 126 -2.15 -17.77 -17.21
CA ILE A 126 -2.31 -19.11 -16.63
C ILE A 126 -3.44 -19.85 -17.35
N ASP A 127 -3.10 -20.98 -17.99
CA ASP A 127 -4.09 -21.93 -18.51
C ASP A 127 -4.50 -22.88 -17.38
N ILE A 128 -5.73 -22.72 -16.89
CA ILE A 128 -6.28 -23.51 -15.78
C ILE A 128 -6.31 -25.01 -16.04
N ASN A 129 -6.37 -25.44 -17.32
CA ASN A 129 -6.39 -26.86 -17.67
C ASN A 129 -5.06 -27.58 -17.32
N ARG A 130 -4.00 -26.83 -17.09
CA ARG A 130 -2.72 -27.34 -16.60
C ARG A 130 -2.72 -27.58 -15.08
N TYR A 131 -3.78 -27.20 -14.38
CA TYR A 131 -3.93 -27.25 -12.92
C TYR A 131 -5.26 -27.93 -12.53
N PRO A 132 -5.43 -29.25 -12.80
CA PRO A 132 -6.70 -29.95 -12.62
C PRO A 132 -7.28 -29.83 -11.20
N ALA A 133 -6.45 -29.98 -10.15
CA ALA A 133 -6.90 -29.85 -8.77
C ALA A 133 -7.39 -28.44 -8.44
N LEU A 134 -6.72 -27.43 -8.97
CA LEU A 134 -7.13 -26.03 -8.80
C LEU A 134 -8.39 -25.71 -9.62
N LYS A 135 -8.50 -26.27 -10.81
CA LYS A 135 -9.71 -26.16 -11.64
C LYS A 135 -10.90 -26.76 -10.93
N ASP A 136 -10.74 -27.93 -10.29
CA ASP A 136 -11.80 -28.56 -9.49
C ASP A 136 -12.24 -27.66 -8.32
N TRP A 137 -11.30 -27.01 -7.64
CA TRP A 137 -11.63 -26.01 -6.61
C TRP A 137 -12.47 -24.87 -7.17
N PHE A 138 -12.14 -24.34 -8.34
CA PHE A 138 -12.93 -23.27 -8.95
C PHE A 138 -14.31 -23.75 -9.45
N ASP A 139 -14.38 -24.95 -10.02
CA ASP A 139 -15.62 -25.48 -10.59
C ASP A 139 -16.59 -25.96 -9.50
N ASN A 140 -16.10 -26.74 -8.55
CA ASN A 140 -16.90 -27.50 -7.59
C ASN A 140 -16.74 -27.03 -6.14
N GLY A 141 -15.76 -26.19 -5.84
CA GLY A 141 -15.58 -25.62 -4.49
C GLY A 141 -16.79 -24.79 -4.07
N SER A 142 -17.20 -24.94 -2.82
CA SER A 142 -18.35 -24.22 -2.27
C SER A 142 -18.04 -22.74 -2.11
N TRP A 143 -18.94 -21.89 -2.62
CA TRP A 143 -18.83 -20.44 -2.47
C TRP A 143 -18.70 -20.03 -1.00
N ASN A 144 -17.64 -19.28 -0.69
CA ASN A 144 -17.34 -18.83 0.67
C ASN A 144 -17.33 -20.00 1.69
N GLN A 145 -16.93 -21.21 1.26
CA GLN A 145 -16.94 -22.44 2.05
C GLN A 145 -18.33 -22.80 2.63
N LYS A 146 -19.40 -22.37 1.96
CA LYS A 146 -20.79 -22.58 2.36
C LYS A 146 -21.57 -23.29 1.25
N PRO A 147 -21.73 -24.62 1.30
CA PRO A 147 -22.39 -25.40 0.25
C PRO A 147 -23.76 -24.88 -0.16
N GLU A 148 -24.52 -24.35 0.79
CA GLU A 148 -25.84 -23.78 0.55
C GLU A 148 -25.83 -22.49 -0.31
N LYS A 149 -24.65 -21.92 -0.56
CA LYS A 149 -24.48 -20.70 -1.39
C LYS A 149 -24.10 -20.97 -2.84
N GLY A 150 -24.01 -22.25 -3.22
CA GLY A 150 -23.60 -22.67 -4.56
C GLY A 150 -22.10 -22.85 -4.71
N THR A 151 -21.62 -22.91 -5.93
CA THR A 151 -20.22 -23.17 -6.28
C THR A 151 -19.47 -21.89 -6.63
N ASN A 152 -18.13 -21.95 -6.61
CA ASN A 152 -17.29 -20.83 -6.99
C ASN A 152 -17.50 -20.43 -8.47
N ILE A 153 -17.66 -21.39 -9.38
CA ILE A 153 -17.81 -21.14 -10.83
C ILE A 153 -19.05 -20.29 -11.15
N GLU A 154 -20.15 -20.46 -10.41
CA GLU A 154 -21.37 -19.68 -10.60
C GLU A 154 -21.11 -18.18 -10.41
N ARG A 155 -20.17 -17.81 -9.51
CA ARG A 155 -19.77 -16.44 -9.27
C ARG A 155 -18.67 -15.97 -10.22
N LEU A 156 -17.69 -16.84 -10.48
CA LEU A 156 -16.59 -16.54 -11.38
C LEU A 156 -17.06 -16.22 -12.81
N THR A 157 -18.09 -16.90 -13.30
CA THR A 157 -18.66 -16.67 -14.64
C THR A 157 -19.43 -15.35 -14.75
N THR A 158 -20.00 -14.88 -13.66
CA THR A 158 -20.86 -13.68 -13.65
C THR A 158 -20.14 -12.40 -13.24
N ARG A 159 -18.92 -12.49 -12.66
CA ARG A 159 -18.14 -11.30 -12.26
C ARG A 159 -17.72 -10.48 -13.48
N THR A 160 -17.75 -9.15 -13.35
CA THR A 160 -17.30 -8.22 -14.39
C THR A 160 -15.80 -7.97 -14.38
N ASP A 161 -15.17 -8.12 -13.21
CA ASP A 161 -13.75 -7.83 -12.98
C ASP A 161 -12.90 -9.11 -13.13
N ARG A 162 -12.78 -9.58 -14.38
CA ARG A 162 -12.07 -10.83 -14.74
C ARG A 162 -11.15 -10.61 -15.93
N GLY A 163 -10.23 -11.58 -16.15
CA GLY A 163 -9.44 -11.71 -17.37
C GLY A 163 -10.20 -12.41 -18.51
N ASP A 164 -9.47 -13.01 -19.44
CA ASP A 164 -10.00 -13.64 -20.65
C ASP A 164 -10.91 -14.84 -20.36
N THR A 165 -10.65 -15.52 -19.25
CA THR A 165 -11.48 -16.67 -18.82
C THR A 165 -12.07 -16.40 -17.43
N PRO A 166 -13.10 -17.15 -17.01
CA PRO A 166 -13.64 -17.05 -15.64
C PRO A 166 -12.60 -17.32 -14.56
N TYR A 167 -11.55 -18.09 -14.87
CA TYR A 167 -10.50 -18.50 -13.93
C TYR A 167 -9.35 -17.49 -13.80
N ASN A 168 -9.21 -16.57 -14.76
CA ASN A 168 -8.12 -15.60 -14.72
C ASN A 168 -8.50 -14.33 -13.96
N LEU A 169 -7.55 -13.82 -13.21
CA LEU A 169 -7.61 -12.48 -12.63
C LEU A 169 -7.66 -11.44 -13.77
N ARG A 170 -8.17 -10.25 -13.50
CA ARG A 170 -8.10 -9.14 -14.45
C ARG A 170 -6.65 -8.79 -14.79
N ASP A 171 -6.46 -8.05 -15.88
CA ASP A 171 -5.14 -7.54 -16.25
C ASP A 171 -4.54 -6.67 -15.15
N CYS A 172 -3.26 -6.89 -14.90
CA CYS A 172 -2.48 -6.13 -13.96
C CYS A 172 -1.10 -5.83 -14.57
N ALA A 173 -0.92 -4.62 -15.10
CA ALA A 173 0.29 -4.19 -15.79
C ALA A 173 1.54 -4.17 -14.88
N TYR A 174 1.36 -4.16 -13.55
CA TYR A 174 2.42 -4.16 -12.55
C TYR A 174 2.51 -5.49 -11.78
N MET A 175 2.06 -6.59 -12.39
CA MET A 175 2.08 -7.93 -11.78
C MET A 175 3.49 -8.36 -11.38
N ASP A 176 4.49 -7.97 -12.17
CA ASP A 176 5.90 -8.24 -11.92
C ASP A 176 6.44 -7.54 -10.67
N ASP A 177 5.91 -6.36 -10.33
CA ASP A 177 6.33 -5.61 -9.14
C ASP A 177 5.99 -6.36 -7.83
N PHE A 178 5.00 -7.28 -7.85
CA PHE A 178 4.69 -8.10 -6.68
C PHE A 178 5.78 -9.13 -6.35
N ASN A 179 6.64 -9.48 -7.30
CA ASN A 179 7.73 -10.43 -7.12
C ASN A 179 9.04 -9.76 -6.67
N LYS A 180 9.10 -8.43 -6.68
CA LYS A 180 10.29 -7.65 -6.32
C LYS A 180 10.20 -7.13 -4.89
N GLN A 181 11.33 -6.66 -4.35
CA GLN A 181 11.33 -5.85 -3.14
C GLN A 181 10.37 -4.67 -3.32
N LYS A 182 9.55 -4.40 -2.33
CA LYS A 182 8.55 -3.34 -2.36
C LYS A 182 8.18 -2.86 -0.97
N ILE A 183 7.69 -1.64 -0.85
CA ILE A 183 7.08 -1.17 0.39
C ILE A 183 5.57 -1.42 0.30
N LEU A 184 5.02 -2.12 1.29
CA LEU A 184 3.60 -2.34 1.48
C LEU A 184 3.04 -1.33 2.48
N TYR A 185 1.84 -0.79 2.20
CA TYR A 185 1.16 0.10 3.15
C TYR A 185 -0.37 0.04 3.00
N SER A 186 -1.07 0.44 4.06
CA SER A 186 -2.52 0.65 4.05
C SER A 186 -2.85 2.10 3.71
N GLU A 187 -3.89 2.31 2.88
CA GLU A 187 -4.34 3.69 2.56
C GLU A 187 -4.89 4.41 3.80
N ILE A 188 -5.66 3.71 4.64
CA ILE A 188 -6.31 4.31 5.81
C ILE A 188 -5.59 3.87 7.06
N VAL A 189 -5.04 4.83 7.80
CA VAL A 189 -4.22 4.58 8.99
C VAL A 189 -4.43 5.64 10.06
N ARG A 190 -4.13 5.30 11.32
CA ARG A 190 -4.03 6.26 12.44
C ARG A 190 -2.60 6.74 12.66
N SER A 191 -1.64 5.90 12.30
CA SER A 191 -0.20 6.17 12.36
C SER A 191 0.47 5.56 11.14
N PRO A 192 1.71 5.96 10.77
CA PRO A 192 2.41 5.37 9.62
C PRO A 192 2.60 3.87 9.81
N GLN A 193 2.26 3.13 8.76
CA GLN A 193 2.35 1.66 8.71
C GLN A 193 2.88 1.26 7.33
N PHE A 194 4.19 1.41 7.17
CA PHE A 194 4.92 1.00 5.97
C PHE A 194 5.83 -0.17 6.31
N TYR A 195 5.80 -1.21 5.48
CA TYR A 195 6.59 -2.42 5.63
C TYR A 195 7.38 -2.69 4.35
N LEU A 196 8.70 -2.92 4.48
CA LEU A 196 9.54 -3.33 3.37
C LEU A 196 9.44 -4.85 3.21
N ASP A 197 8.85 -5.29 2.11
CA ASP A 197 8.64 -6.71 1.81
C ASP A 197 9.75 -7.26 0.91
N ASP A 198 10.53 -8.20 1.48
CA ASP A 198 11.54 -9.01 0.81
C ASP A 198 11.07 -10.48 0.64
N GLU A 199 9.92 -10.84 1.22
CA GLU A 199 9.42 -12.22 1.27
C GLU A 199 8.50 -12.55 0.11
N GLY A 200 8.12 -11.55 -0.68
CA GLY A 200 7.31 -11.72 -1.88
C GLY A 200 5.82 -11.92 -1.63
N PHE A 201 5.27 -11.29 -0.59
CA PHE A 201 3.83 -11.25 -0.39
C PHE A 201 3.12 -10.58 -1.56
N ILE A 202 1.94 -11.09 -1.90
CA ILE A 202 1.02 -10.40 -2.81
C ILE A 202 0.16 -9.46 -1.97
N PRO A 203 0.12 -8.14 -2.26
CA PRO A 203 -0.80 -7.24 -1.57
C PRO A 203 -2.23 -7.43 -2.08
N GLU A 204 -3.19 -7.55 -1.16
CA GLU A 204 -4.63 -7.53 -1.48
C GLU A 204 -5.09 -6.09 -1.77
N ALA A 205 -6.24 -5.93 -2.42
CA ALA A 205 -6.79 -4.66 -2.88
C ALA A 205 -6.91 -3.53 -1.83
N THR A 206 -6.86 -3.85 -0.53
CA THR A 206 -6.84 -2.87 0.58
C THR A 206 -5.44 -2.39 0.94
N ALA A 207 -4.41 -3.03 0.38
CA ALA A 207 -3.01 -2.62 0.48
C ALA A 207 -2.56 -1.91 -0.80
N PHE A 208 -1.51 -1.11 -0.68
CA PHE A 208 -0.82 -0.44 -1.77
C PHE A 208 0.66 -0.80 -1.72
N ILE A 209 1.35 -0.60 -2.85
CA ILE A 209 2.78 -0.80 -2.96
C ILE A 209 3.49 0.45 -3.45
N LEU A 210 4.73 0.64 -2.99
CA LEU A 210 5.73 1.44 -3.67
C LEU A 210 6.80 0.48 -4.18
N SER A 211 7.11 0.56 -5.47
CA SER A 211 8.17 -0.18 -6.14
C SER A 211 9.14 0.80 -6.80
N GLY A 212 10.43 0.46 -6.90
CA GLY A 212 11.47 1.31 -7.47
C GLY A 212 12.78 1.25 -6.69
N GLU A 213 13.48 2.37 -6.63
CA GLU A 213 14.80 2.46 -6.01
C GLU A 213 14.74 3.02 -4.58
N HIS A 214 15.80 2.80 -3.80
CA HIS A 214 15.99 3.34 -2.44
C HIS A 214 14.86 3.01 -1.46
N LEU A 215 14.20 1.86 -1.62
CA LEU A 215 13.10 1.44 -0.78
C LEU A 215 13.47 1.23 0.70
N PRO A 216 14.66 0.70 1.04
CA PRO A 216 15.09 0.58 2.45
C PRO A 216 15.16 1.92 3.17
N GLU A 217 15.70 2.95 2.53
CA GLU A 217 15.78 4.29 3.10
C GLU A 217 14.40 4.95 3.11
N LEU A 218 13.64 4.77 2.05
CA LEU A 218 12.31 5.38 1.92
C LEU A 218 11.35 4.86 2.98
N VAL A 219 11.38 3.57 3.33
CA VAL A 219 10.48 3.02 4.37
C VAL A 219 10.77 3.62 5.74
N GLU A 220 12.05 3.92 6.05
CA GLU A 220 12.43 4.60 7.29
C GLU A 220 11.88 6.03 7.34
N TYR A 221 12.00 6.79 6.24
CA TYR A 221 11.39 8.12 6.13
C TYR A 221 9.89 8.07 6.31
N LEU A 222 9.18 7.21 5.57
CA LEU A 222 7.73 7.13 5.62
C LEU A 222 7.20 6.67 6.99
N ASN A 223 8.02 5.95 7.76
CA ASN A 223 7.70 5.54 9.12
C ASN A 223 8.14 6.54 10.20
N SER A 224 8.82 7.62 9.84
CA SER A 224 9.21 8.69 10.77
C SER A 224 7.99 9.43 11.29
N SER A 225 8.03 9.82 12.56
CA SER A 225 6.96 10.60 13.19
C SER A 225 6.88 12.01 12.60
N ILE A 226 8.01 12.61 12.28
CA ILE A 226 8.09 13.94 11.65
C ILE A 226 7.47 13.90 10.26
N ILE A 227 7.84 12.95 9.41
CA ILE A 227 7.30 12.83 8.05
C ILE A 227 5.79 12.53 8.08
N ALA A 228 5.34 11.70 9.02
CA ALA A 228 3.91 11.44 9.21
C ALA A 228 3.14 12.70 9.61
N TRP A 229 3.70 13.51 10.52
CA TRP A 229 3.13 14.78 10.90
C TRP A 229 3.07 15.77 9.73
N ILE A 230 4.16 15.92 8.97
CA ILE A 230 4.23 16.74 7.77
C ILE A 230 3.14 16.32 6.76
N PHE A 231 3.05 15.02 6.49
CA PHE A 231 2.04 14.50 5.55
C PHE A 231 0.62 14.81 6.04
N LYS A 232 0.31 14.47 7.29
CA LYS A 232 -1.02 14.69 7.90
C LYS A 232 -1.43 16.17 7.87
N THR A 233 -0.49 17.05 8.17
CA THR A 233 -0.76 18.50 8.33
C THR A 233 -0.88 19.19 6.96
N PHE A 234 0.00 18.88 6.00
CA PHE A 234 0.09 19.66 4.77
C PHE A 234 -0.41 18.95 3.52
N TYR A 235 -0.37 17.61 3.45
CA TYR A 235 -0.60 16.87 2.21
C TYR A 235 -1.79 15.92 2.25
N ALA A 236 -2.27 15.47 3.38
CA ALA A 236 -3.31 14.43 3.49
C ALA A 236 -4.68 14.82 2.92
N GLY A 237 -4.92 16.09 2.60
CA GLY A 237 -6.17 16.58 2.01
C GLY A 237 -7.38 16.50 2.94
N GLY A 238 -7.16 16.64 4.24
CA GLY A 238 -8.15 16.55 5.31
C GLY A 238 -8.11 15.20 6.04
N GLY A 239 -8.34 15.25 7.35
CA GLY A 239 -8.39 14.08 8.22
C GLY A 239 -9.73 13.36 8.14
N LEU A 240 -9.78 12.15 8.69
CA LEU A 240 -11.00 11.36 8.90
C LEU A 240 -11.50 11.51 10.36
N GLY A 241 -11.17 12.61 11.02
CA GLY A 241 -11.40 12.79 12.46
C GLY A 241 -10.60 11.74 13.26
N GLU A 242 -11.22 11.16 14.29
CA GLU A 242 -10.61 10.08 15.10
C GLU A 242 -10.28 8.82 14.29
N SER A 243 -10.85 8.66 13.09
CA SER A 243 -10.63 7.50 12.21
C SER A 243 -9.25 7.50 11.53
N GLY A 244 -8.48 8.59 11.62
CA GLY A 244 -7.14 8.68 11.05
C GLY A 244 -7.06 9.55 9.80
N PHE A 245 -6.15 9.18 8.88
CA PHE A 245 -5.93 9.89 7.62
C PHE A 245 -5.62 8.91 6.49
N ARG A 246 -5.51 9.43 5.26
CA ARG A 246 -5.36 8.58 4.06
C ARG A 246 -4.08 8.87 3.30
N TYR A 247 -3.24 7.87 3.13
CA TYR A 247 -2.10 7.88 2.20
C TYR A 247 -2.57 7.64 0.76
N LYS A 248 -3.46 8.51 0.24
CA LYS A 248 -3.86 8.42 -1.18
C LYS A 248 -2.68 8.72 -2.09
N LYS A 249 -2.51 7.93 -3.15
CA LYS A 249 -1.45 8.12 -4.16
C LYS A 249 -1.33 9.59 -4.60
N LYS A 250 -2.44 10.24 -4.96
CA LYS A 250 -2.46 11.63 -5.45
C LYS A 250 -1.92 12.67 -4.45
N PHE A 251 -1.91 12.33 -3.16
CA PHE A 251 -1.37 13.18 -2.10
C PHE A 251 0.05 12.75 -1.74
N LEU A 252 0.29 11.43 -1.66
CA LEU A 252 1.58 10.90 -1.27
C LEU A 252 2.69 11.25 -2.27
N ILE A 253 2.39 11.32 -3.57
CA ILE A 253 3.37 11.74 -4.59
C ILE A 253 3.87 13.17 -4.42
N ASN A 254 3.13 14.03 -3.72
CA ASN A 254 3.51 15.43 -3.46
C ASN A 254 4.29 15.60 -2.16
N LEU A 255 4.42 14.57 -1.35
CA LEU A 255 5.16 14.63 -0.08
C LEU A 255 6.65 14.83 -0.37
N PRO A 256 7.25 15.97 0.04
CA PRO A 256 8.68 16.18 -0.10
C PRO A 256 9.40 15.33 0.97
N VAL A 257 10.29 14.44 0.53
CA VAL A 257 11.07 13.55 1.39
C VAL A 257 12.56 13.83 1.19
N PRO A 258 13.39 13.76 2.25
CA PRO A 258 14.83 13.87 2.10
C PRO A 258 15.41 12.80 1.17
N ARG A 259 16.34 13.16 0.29
CA ARG A 259 17.11 12.20 -0.52
C ARG A 259 18.52 12.03 0.03
N ILE A 260 18.60 11.48 1.23
CA ILE A 260 19.88 11.16 1.88
C ILE A 260 19.91 9.64 2.10
N PHE A 261 20.98 8.99 1.66
CA PHE A 261 21.10 7.53 1.68
C PHE A 261 22.31 7.05 2.51
N ASP A 262 23.18 7.96 2.94
CA ASP A 262 24.47 7.61 3.52
C ASP A 262 24.50 7.63 5.06
N GLN A 263 23.36 7.82 5.72
CA GLN A 263 23.29 7.91 7.18
C GLN A 263 22.05 7.22 7.75
N LYS A 264 22.10 6.89 9.04
CA LYS A 264 20.94 6.34 9.74
C LYS A 264 19.81 7.35 9.78
N ILE A 265 18.66 6.96 9.23
CA ILE A 265 17.44 7.77 9.18
C ILE A 265 16.74 7.69 10.54
N ASN A 266 16.49 8.84 11.15
CA ASN A 266 15.68 9.01 12.34
C ASN A 266 15.12 10.43 12.40
N ASP A 267 14.21 10.72 13.32
CA ASP A 267 13.56 12.03 13.43
C ASP A 267 14.56 13.18 13.60
N SER A 268 15.67 12.99 14.35
CA SER A 268 16.70 14.01 14.51
C SER A 268 17.44 14.32 13.20
N ALA A 269 17.80 13.29 12.43
CA ALA A 269 18.45 13.46 11.13
C ALA A 269 17.50 14.18 10.14
N ILE A 270 16.21 13.84 10.16
CA ILE A 270 15.19 14.47 9.33
C ILE A 270 15.00 15.93 9.70
N ALA A 271 14.90 16.26 11.00
CA ALA A 271 14.79 17.63 11.47
C ALA A 271 16.01 18.46 11.07
N SER A 272 17.22 17.91 11.21
CA SER A 272 18.47 18.55 10.77
C SER A 272 18.50 18.80 9.27
N PHE A 273 18.03 17.84 8.46
CA PHE A 273 17.97 17.98 7.01
C PHE A 273 17.07 19.13 6.56
N TYR A 274 15.91 19.29 7.18
CA TYR A 274 14.99 20.40 6.89
C TYR A 274 15.41 21.71 7.57
N HIS A 275 16.51 21.73 8.32
CA HIS A 275 16.95 22.89 9.10
C HIS A 275 15.89 23.41 10.07
N PHE A 276 15.15 22.50 10.71
CA PHE A 276 14.20 22.90 11.76
C PHE A 276 14.96 23.42 12.97
N ASP A 277 14.45 24.54 13.50
CA ASP A 277 14.93 25.08 14.77
C ASP A 277 14.23 24.43 15.98
N ASP A 278 14.67 24.79 17.18
CA ASP A 278 14.16 24.19 18.41
C ASP A 278 12.68 24.45 18.62
N ASP A 279 12.16 25.62 18.22
CA ASP A 279 10.75 25.95 18.35
C ASP A 279 9.88 25.11 17.42
N GLU A 280 10.32 24.89 16.17
CA GLU A 280 9.64 24.04 15.21
C GLU A 280 9.65 22.56 15.64
N ILE A 281 10.78 22.05 16.16
CA ILE A 281 10.91 20.69 16.70
C ILE A 281 9.97 20.51 17.91
N ASN A 282 9.95 21.47 18.83
CA ASN A 282 9.08 21.44 19.99
C ASN A 282 7.59 21.52 19.60
N PHE A 283 7.26 22.31 18.61
CA PHE A 283 5.89 22.41 18.08
C PHE A 283 5.41 21.08 17.49
N ILE A 284 6.22 20.44 16.62
CA ILE A 284 5.92 19.13 16.04
C ILE A 284 5.75 18.09 17.13
N SER A 285 6.68 18.05 18.09
CA SER A 285 6.68 17.09 19.20
C SER A 285 5.44 17.22 20.09
N SER A 286 5.02 18.44 20.38
CA SER A 286 3.81 18.74 21.16
C SER A 286 2.54 18.33 20.42
N SER A 287 2.49 18.60 19.10
CA SER A 287 1.38 18.21 18.24
C SER A 287 1.22 16.68 18.11
N LEU A 288 2.33 15.95 18.11
CA LEU A 288 2.32 14.48 18.11
C LEU A 288 1.78 13.88 19.41
N LYS A 289 2.11 14.48 20.57
CA LYS A 289 1.61 14.04 21.88
C LYS A 289 0.11 14.24 22.03
N SER A 290 -0.40 15.41 21.64
CA SER A 290 -1.84 15.73 21.73
C SER A 290 -2.71 14.87 20.79
N SER A 291 -2.12 14.25 19.76
CA SER A 291 -2.83 13.34 18.85
C SER A 291 -2.86 11.88 19.36
N SER A 292 -2.19 11.57 20.46
CA SER A 292 -2.06 10.23 21.04
C SER A 292 -2.97 10.01 22.26
N GLU A 293 -3.55 11.09 22.79
CA GLU A 293 -4.60 11.08 23.82
C GLU A 293 -5.99 11.08 23.16
#